data_ba4ea694dcfb53e7dfa258abbfe9faa0
#
_entry.id   ba4ea694dcfb53e7dfa258abbfe9faa0
#
_cell.length_a   1.000
_cell.length_b   1.000
_cell.length_c   1.000
_cell.angle_alpha   90.00
_cell.angle_beta   90.00
_cell.angle_gamma   90.00
#
_symmetry.space_group_name_H-M   'P 1'
#
loop_
_entity.id
_entity.type
_entity.pdbx_description
1 polymer ?
#
loop_
_entity_poly.entity_id
_entity_poly.type
_entity_poly.pdbx_seq_one_letter_code
_entity_poly.pdbx_strand_id
1 'polypeptide(L)'
;SRVFKRVAMSSGGFTGKGMFASMAYLVVEYDGGKQKQCNFKDERDVDKLLEVLAKEQPQIHLLSAAGEQMLQKKEAEKASRKLPESELTDEARHSITVLRRAKEYLEAKPALSDELSAAERRKRAQLQSKPVYRYVALAIFIMGIVSAAYGLYAVTTHTGGGIYFALFGFAAIFLFSSYNMLPTAHNNHSAIMKRAEKAEAAMAEYVKHYPSGAFPVPSRYAHPIVLKQMSDAIEEGRAVTVPEALTAVENRLK
;
A
#
# COMPACT_ATOMS: atom_id res chain seq x y z
N SER A 1 -27.61 16.73 1.88
CA SER A 1 -26.61 16.70 0.78
C SER A 1 -25.53 15.67 1.11
N ARG A 2 -24.99 15.05 0.08
CA ARG A 2 -23.89 14.04 0.21
C ARG A 2 -22.75 14.45 -0.68
N VAL A 3 -21.52 14.25 -0.19
CA VAL A 3 -20.30 14.48 -0.98
C VAL A 3 -19.37 13.28 -0.77
N PHE A 4 -19.06 12.55 -1.83
CA PHE A 4 -18.28 11.34 -1.69
C PHE A 4 -17.35 11.12 -2.89
N LYS A 5 -16.30 10.34 -2.66
CA LYS A 5 -15.33 9.92 -3.68
C LYS A 5 -15.87 8.72 -4.44
N ARG A 6 -15.76 8.77 -5.74
CA ARG A 6 -15.97 7.63 -6.65
C ARG A 6 -14.69 7.40 -7.45
N VAL A 7 -14.22 6.19 -7.48
CA VAL A 7 -13.07 5.79 -8.31
C VAL A 7 -13.60 4.96 -9.46
N ALA A 8 -13.34 5.39 -10.70
CA ALA A 8 -13.64 4.62 -11.90
C ALA A 8 -12.33 4.17 -12.55
N MET A 9 -12.27 2.90 -12.95
CA MET A 9 -11.18 2.39 -13.78
C MET A 9 -11.43 2.83 -15.22
N SER A 10 -10.50 3.56 -15.83
CA SER A 10 -10.54 3.90 -17.24
C SER A 10 -10.11 2.67 -18.06
N SER A 11 -11.07 2.08 -18.75
CA SER A 11 -10.78 1.05 -19.73
C SER A 11 -10.45 1.70 -21.08
N GLY A 12 -9.20 2.09 -21.26
CA GLY A 12 -8.71 2.48 -22.58
C GLY A 12 -8.87 3.97 -22.94
N GLY A 13 -7.75 4.61 -22.96
CA GLY A 13 -7.53 5.89 -23.62
C GLY A 13 -6.04 6.03 -23.91
N PHE A 14 -5.72 6.29 -25.15
CA PHE A 14 -4.36 6.48 -25.68
C PHE A 14 -3.70 7.78 -25.15
N THR A 15 -4.14 8.27 -24.00
CA THR A 15 -3.69 9.51 -23.41
C THR A 15 -2.77 9.25 -22.21
N GLY A 16 -1.54 8.81 -22.43
CA GLY A 16 -0.39 8.99 -21.55
C GLY A 16 -0.43 8.44 -20.11
N LYS A 17 -1.58 8.02 -19.60
CA LYS A 17 -1.75 7.30 -18.33
C LYS A 17 -2.05 5.85 -18.68
N GLY A 18 -1.18 4.92 -18.30
CA GLY A 18 -1.23 3.52 -18.69
C GLY A 18 -2.61 2.86 -18.61
N MET A 19 -2.75 1.70 -19.22
CA MET A 19 -3.98 0.93 -19.48
C MET A 19 -4.91 0.66 -18.25
N PHE A 20 -4.51 1.07 -17.04
CA PHE A 20 -5.22 0.91 -15.77
C PHE A 20 -5.18 2.18 -14.89
N ALA A 21 -5.30 3.36 -15.48
CA ALA A 21 -5.37 4.58 -14.69
C ALA A 21 -6.74 4.68 -13.99
N SER A 22 -6.76 4.68 -12.68
CA SER A 22 -7.93 5.04 -11.90
C SER A 22 -8.15 6.56 -11.96
N MET A 23 -9.36 6.99 -12.24
CA MET A 23 -9.77 8.40 -12.15
C MET A 23 -10.64 8.57 -10.92
N ALA A 24 -10.27 9.50 -10.06
CA ALA A 24 -11.06 9.87 -8.89
C ALA A 24 -11.99 11.00 -9.24
N TYR A 25 -13.25 10.83 -8.87
CA TYR A 25 -14.32 11.83 -9.01
C TYR A 25 -14.81 12.20 -7.63
N LEU A 26 -15.04 13.50 -7.41
CA LEU A 26 -15.87 13.96 -6.33
C LEU A 26 -17.31 13.99 -6.83
N VAL A 27 -18.20 13.30 -6.16
CA VAL A 27 -19.64 13.31 -6.47
C VAL A 27 -20.34 14.11 -5.40
N VAL A 28 -21.06 15.14 -5.83
CA VAL A 28 -21.94 15.94 -4.98
C VAL A 28 -23.36 15.57 -5.30
N GLU A 29 -24.08 15.05 -4.32
CA GLU A 29 -25.49 14.72 -4.40
C GLU A 29 -26.32 15.74 -3.60
N TYR A 30 -27.31 16.32 -4.25
CA TYR A 30 -28.16 17.39 -3.71
C TYR A 30 -29.62 17.28 -4.25
N ASP A 31 -30.53 18.02 -3.66
CA ASP A 31 -31.93 18.13 -4.10
C ASP A 31 -32.60 16.80 -4.47
N GLY A 32 -32.57 15.83 -3.55
CA GLY A 32 -33.32 14.58 -3.73
C GLY A 32 -32.75 13.60 -4.74
N GLY A 33 -31.41 13.67 -4.98
CA GLY A 33 -30.71 12.65 -5.80
C GLY A 33 -30.06 13.18 -7.07
N LYS A 34 -30.13 14.48 -7.33
CA LYS A 34 -29.34 15.10 -8.41
C LYS A 34 -27.85 14.97 -8.09
N GLN A 35 -27.06 14.56 -9.05
CA GLN A 35 -25.62 14.35 -8.88
C GLN A 35 -24.82 15.25 -9.82
N LYS A 36 -23.79 15.87 -9.29
CA LYS A 36 -22.77 16.58 -10.06
C LYS A 36 -21.42 15.92 -9.80
N GLN A 37 -20.67 15.64 -10.85
CA GLN A 37 -19.35 15.02 -10.76
C GLN A 37 -18.28 16.04 -11.11
N CYS A 38 -17.25 16.11 -10.25
CA CYS A 38 -16.06 16.92 -10.46
C CYS A 38 -14.86 15.99 -10.61
N ASN A 39 -14.10 16.14 -11.70
CA ASN A 39 -12.91 15.33 -11.96
C ASN A 39 -11.70 15.99 -11.31
N PHE A 40 -10.91 15.19 -10.62
CA PHE A 40 -9.64 15.63 -10.05
C PHE A 40 -8.47 14.96 -10.76
N LYS A 41 -7.40 15.71 -10.92
CA LYS A 41 -6.19 15.23 -11.56
C LYS A 41 -5.39 14.26 -10.67
N ASP A 42 -5.46 14.48 -9.35
CA ASP A 42 -4.84 13.65 -8.32
C ASP A 42 -5.89 13.17 -7.32
N GLU A 43 -5.89 11.89 -7.02
CA GLU A 43 -6.77 11.26 -6.04
C GLU A 43 -6.59 11.85 -4.63
N ARG A 44 -5.37 12.24 -4.28
CA ARG A 44 -5.03 12.84 -2.99
C ARG A 44 -5.70 14.18 -2.75
N ASP A 45 -6.02 14.93 -3.81
CA ASP A 45 -6.70 16.21 -3.68
C ASP A 45 -8.17 16.00 -3.31
N VAL A 46 -8.80 14.93 -3.78
CA VAL A 46 -10.16 14.54 -3.35
C VAL A 46 -10.14 14.14 -1.86
N ASP A 47 -9.16 13.36 -1.43
CA ASP A 47 -9.06 12.91 -0.04
C ASP A 47 -8.86 14.10 0.92
N LYS A 48 -7.96 15.04 0.58
CA LYS A 48 -7.77 16.28 1.35
C LYS A 48 -9.04 17.12 1.45
N LEU A 49 -9.75 17.26 0.32
CA LEU A 49 -11.00 18.02 0.32
C LEU A 49 -12.06 17.37 1.21
N LEU A 50 -12.18 16.03 1.18
CA LEU A 50 -13.09 15.31 2.06
C LEU A 50 -12.71 15.44 3.54
N GLU A 51 -11.42 15.47 3.87
CA GLU A 51 -10.93 15.72 5.24
C GLU A 51 -11.30 17.13 5.73
N VAL A 52 -11.15 18.14 4.87
CA VAL A 52 -11.56 19.52 5.18
C VAL A 52 -13.07 19.60 5.39
N LEU A 53 -13.85 19.00 4.48
CA LEU A 53 -15.31 18.95 4.58
C LEU A 53 -15.78 18.23 5.86
N ALA A 54 -15.10 17.16 6.27
CA ALA A 54 -15.40 16.46 7.52
C ALA A 54 -15.27 17.35 8.76
N LYS A 55 -14.31 18.30 8.72
CA LYS A 55 -14.03 19.21 9.84
C LYS A 55 -14.95 20.44 9.83
N GLU A 56 -15.13 21.02 8.65
CA GLU A 56 -15.84 22.29 8.53
C GLU A 56 -17.37 22.14 8.40
N GLN A 57 -17.82 21.01 7.85
CA GLN A 57 -19.23 20.78 7.51
C GLN A 57 -19.70 19.40 7.98
N PRO A 58 -19.78 19.13 9.30
CA PRO A 58 -20.10 17.80 9.84
C PRO A 58 -21.51 17.30 9.46
N GLN A 59 -22.40 18.19 9.00
CA GLN A 59 -23.73 17.84 8.54
C GLN A 59 -23.76 17.22 7.14
N ILE A 60 -22.65 17.24 6.40
CA ILE A 60 -22.57 16.64 5.07
C ILE A 60 -22.16 15.18 5.19
N HIS A 61 -22.95 14.28 4.60
CA HIS A 61 -22.59 12.87 4.52
C HIS A 61 -21.47 12.68 3.51
N LEU A 62 -20.34 12.11 3.97
CA LEU A 62 -19.14 11.90 3.14
C LEU A 62 -19.10 10.52 2.46
N LEU A 63 -20.18 9.76 2.58
CA LEU A 63 -20.37 8.47 1.93
C LEU A 63 -21.61 8.47 1.05
N SER A 64 -21.60 7.66 0.00
CA SER A 64 -22.81 7.36 -0.77
C SER A 64 -23.81 6.60 0.10
N ALA A 65 -25.10 6.66 -0.24
CA ALA A 65 -26.12 5.90 0.48
C ALA A 65 -25.81 4.39 0.52
N ALA A 66 -25.35 3.82 -0.59
CA ALA A 66 -24.93 2.43 -0.63
C ALA A 66 -23.68 2.17 0.25
N GLY A 67 -22.75 3.12 0.30
CA GLY A 67 -21.55 3.04 1.15
C GLY A 67 -21.91 3.05 2.64
N GLU A 68 -22.83 3.89 3.06
CA GLU A 68 -23.33 3.92 4.43
C GLU A 68 -24.04 2.62 4.82
N GLN A 69 -24.91 2.11 3.94
CA GLN A 69 -25.59 0.83 4.19
C GLN A 69 -24.59 -0.33 4.31
N MET A 70 -23.58 -0.37 3.44
CA MET A 70 -22.51 -1.38 3.54
C MET A 70 -21.71 -1.25 4.83
N LEU A 71 -21.42 -0.03 5.26
CA LEU A 71 -20.70 0.22 6.51
C LEU A 71 -21.52 -0.25 7.71
N GLN A 72 -22.78 0.18 7.79
CA GLN A 72 -23.71 -0.24 8.84
C GLN A 72 -23.88 -1.76 8.89
N LYS A 73 -24.02 -2.42 7.73
CA LYS A 73 -24.10 -3.89 7.66
C LYS A 73 -22.83 -4.56 8.19
N LYS A 74 -21.65 -4.04 7.82
CA LYS A 74 -20.38 -4.56 8.33
C LYS A 74 -20.21 -4.32 9.84
N GLU A 75 -20.64 -3.17 10.34
CA GLU A 75 -20.59 -2.87 11.77
C GLU A 75 -21.56 -3.76 12.55
N ALA A 76 -22.78 -3.96 12.08
CA ALA A 76 -23.74 -4.87 12.67
C ALA A 76 -23.23 -6.34 12.65
N GLU A 77 -22.64 -6.77 11.54
CA GLU A 77 -22.04 -8.10 11.44
C GLU A 77 -20.82 -8.26 12.38
N LYS A 78 -20.00 -7.22 12.54
CA LYS A 78 -18.92 -7.23 13.53
C LYS A 78 -19.45 -7.27 14.96
N ALA A 79 -20.48 -6.46 15.25
CA ALA A 79 -21.09 -6.45 16.58
C ALA A 79 -21.70 -7.81 16.94
N SER A 80 -22.33 -8.49 15.97
CA SER A 80 -22.92 -9.82 16.19
C SER A 80 -21.90 -10.94 16.39
N ARG A 81 -20.64 -10.73 15.99
CA ARG A 81 -19.56 -11.70 16.19
C ARG A 81 -18.85 -11.55 17.54
N LYS A 82 -19.03 -10.42 18.22
CA LYS A 82 -18.41 -10.19 19.52
C LYS A 82 -19.11 -10.98 20.60
N LEU A 83 -18.33 -11.65 21.41
CA LEU A 83 -18.82 -12.29 22.61
C LEU A 83 -19.30 -11.25 23.62
N PRO A 84 -20.37 -11.51 24.37
CA PRO A 84 -20.76 -10.65 25.47
C PRO A 84 -19.63 -10.60 26.53
N GLU A 85 -19.46 -9.47 27.18
CA GLU A 85 -18.37 -9.24 28.14
C GLU A 85 -18.37 -10.26 29.30
N SER A 86 -19.54 -10.80 29.63
CA SER A 86 -19.72 -11.85 30.62
C SER A 86 -19.11 -13.21 30.24
N GLU A 87 -18.95 -13.48 28.95
CA GLU A 87 -18.36 -14.72 28.44
C GLU A 87 -16.85 -14.63 28.20
N LEU A 88 -16.27 -13.43 28.30
CA LEU A 88 -14.84 -13.25 28.19
C LEU A 88 -14.13 -13.71 29.46
N THR A 89 -13.08 -14.50 29.29
CA THR A 89 -12.21 -14.90 30.41
C THR A 89 -11.48 -13.69 31.00
N ASP A 90 -11.05 -13.77 32.25
CA ASP A 90 -10.28 -12.68 32.87
C ASP A 90 -8.96 -12.41 32.15
N GLU A 91 -8.34 -13.45 31.58
CA GLU A 91 -7.14 -13.34 30.76
C GLU A 91 -7.42 -12.58 29.46
N ALA A 92 -8.55 -12.84 28.80
CA ALA A 92 -8.97 -12.11 27.61
C ALA A 92 -9.23 -10.64 27.91
N ARG A 93 -9.91 -10.32 29.00
CA ARG A 93 -10.13 -8.92 29.45
C ARG A 93 -8.82 -8.20 29.74
N HIS A 94 -7.89 -8.88 30.41
CA HIS A 94 -6.55 -8.34 30.66
C HIS A 94 -5.83 -8.05 29.33
N SER A 95 -5.82 -8.99 28.39
CA SER A 95 -5.19 -8.85 27.08
C SER A 95 -5.79 -7.68 26.29
N ILE A 96 -7.12 -7.53 26.27
CA ILE A 96 -7.80 -6.38 25.65
C ILE A 96 -7.35 -5.05 26.29
N THR A 97 -7.24 -5.02 27.62
CA THR A 97 -6.81 -3.81 28.35
C THR A 97 -5.36 -3.42 28.01
N VAL A 98 -4.47 -4.42 27.90
CA VAL A 98 -3.07 -4.20 27.50
C VAL A 98 -3.01 -3.65 26.06
N LEU A 99 -3.75 -4.26 25.13
CA LEU A 99 -3.80 -3.80 23.74
C LEU A 99 -4.39 -2.39 23.60
N ARG A 100 -5.42 -2.05 24.39
CA ARG A 100 -6.02 -0.72 24.39
C ARG A 100 -5.02 0.34 24.85
N ARG A 101 -4.33 0.12 25.97
CA ARG A 101 -3.27 1.05 26.48
C ARG A 101 -2.15 1.22 25.46
N ALA A 102 -1.71 0.13 24.83
CA ALA A 102 -0.69 0.19 23.80
C ALA A 102 -1.16 0.99 22.57
N LYS A 103 -2.44 0.84 22.18
CA LYS A 103 -3.05 1.59 21.09
C LYS A 103 -3.10 3.10 21.41
N GLU A 104 -3.57 3.48 22.60
CA GLU A 104 -3.60 4.88 23.06
C GLU A 104 -2.20 5.51 23.05
N TYR A 105 -1.17 4.75 23.45
CA TYR A 105 0.22 5.21 23.40
C TYR A 105 0.69 5.49 21.97
N LEU A 106 0.33 4.64 21.00
CA LEU A 106 0.66 4.87 19.58
C LEU A 106 -0.12 6.03 18.97
N GLU A 107 -1.37 6.24 19.39
CA GLU A 107 -2.21 7.34 18.93
C GLU A 107 -1.70 8.72 19.38
N ALA A 108 -0.83 8.78 20.39
CA ALA A 108 -0.15 10.01 20.79
C ALA A 108 0.86 10.50 19.71
N LYS A 109 1.37 9.61 18.84
CA LYS A 109 2.28 9.95 17.74
C LYS A 109 1.87 9.26 16.44
N PRO A 110 0.76 9.62 15.83
CA PRO A 110 0.20 8.95 14.65
C PRO A 110 1.15 8.96 13.45
N ALA A 111 1.97 10.01 13.29
CA ALA A 111 2.91 10.15 12.20
C ALA A 111 3.92 8.99 12.10
N LEU A 112 4.37 8.42 13.24
CA LEU A 112 5.28 7.27 13.24
C LEU A 112 4.59 6.01 12.74
N SER A 113 3.35 5.77 13.18
CA SER A 113 2.53 4.64 12.74
C SER A 113 2.21 4.72 11.26
N ASP A 114 1.89 5.90 10.75
CA ASP A 114 1.60 6.15 9.33
C ASP A 114 2.86 5.96 8.46
N GLU A 115 4.01 6.47 8.92
CA GLU A 115 5.28 6.29 8.21
C GLU A 115 5.68 4.81 8.13
N LEU A 116 5.57 4.06 9.24
CA LEU A 116 5.81 2.61 9.28
C LEU A 116 4.89 1.88 8.31
N SER A 117 3.58 2.15 8.37
CA SER A 117 2.60 1.48 7.51
C SER A 117 2.79 1.81 6.02
N ALA A 118 3.16 3.05 5.68
CA ALA A 118 3.45 3.45 4.31
C ALA A 118 4.73 2.78 3.79
N ALA A 119 5.77 2.68 4.62
CA ALA A 119 7.04 2.05 4.28
C ALA A 119 6.86 0.54 4.09
N GLU A 120 6.15 -0.15 4.99
CA GLU A 120 5.86 -1.57 4.89
C GLU A 120 4.95 -1.92 3.69
N ARG A 121 3.96 -1.08 3.35
CA ARG A 121 3.15 -1.26 2.12
C ARG A 121 4.01 -1.20 0.87
N ARG A 122 4.94 -0.23 0.78
CA ARG A 122 5.85 -0.12 -0.36
C ARG A 122 6.79 -1.31 -0.45
N LYS A 123 7.33 -1.78 0.68
CA LYS A 123 8.18 -2.96 0.77
C LYS A 123 7.45 -4.21 0.27
N ARG A 124 6.21 -4.46 0.73
CA ARG A 124 5.39 -5.59 0.26
C ARG A 124 5.08 -5.49 -1.23
N ALA A 125 4.66 -4.32 -1.72
CA ALA A 125 4.42 -4.11 -3.14
C ALA A 125 5.67 -4.40 -3.98
N GLN A 126 6.85 -4.01 -3.50
CA GLN A 126 8.12 -4.28 -4.16
C GLN A 126 8.48 -5.78 -4.15
N LEU A 127 8.22 -6.47 -3.05
CA LEU A 127 8.48 -7.93 -2.93
C LEU A 127 7.50 -8.75 -3.76
N GLN A 128 6.25 -8.30 -3.88
CA GLN A 128 5.21 -8.95 -4.70
C GLN A 128 5.32 -8.59 -6.18
N SER A 129 6.05 -7.53 -6.52
CA SER A 129 6.28 -7.20 -7.94
C SER A 129 7.07 -8.33 -8.58
N LYS A 130 6.45 -8.95 -9.61
CA LYS A 130 7.08 -10.04 -10.34
C LYS A 130 8.41 -9.55 -10.92
N PRO A 131 9.49 -10.33 -10.83
CA PRO A 131 10.81 -9.94 -11.34
C PRO A 131 10.87 -9.87 -12.87
N VAL A 132 9.71 -9.88 -13.54
CA VAL A 132 9.58 -9.84 -15.00
C VAL A 132 10.37 -8.68 -15.61
N TYR A 133 10.34 -7.49 -14.99
CA TYR A 133 11.11 -6.35 -15.48
C TYR A 133 12.62 -6.58 -15.47
N ARG A 134 13.14 -7.35 -14.51
CA ARG A 134 14.56 -7.70 -14.47
C ARG A 134 14.91 -8.66 -15.60
N TYR A 135 14.06 -9.65 -15.85
CA TYR A 135 14.28 -10.58 -16.96
C TYR A 135 14.15 -9.92 -18.32
N VAL A 136 13.19 -9.01 -18.48
CA VAL A 136 13.05 -8.22 -19.71
C VAL A 136 14.25 -7.31 -19.93
N ALA A 137 14.71 -6.59 -18.90
CA ALA A 137 15.90 -5.75 -19.00
C ALA A 137 17.16 -6.56 -19.33
N LEU A 138 17.31 -7.74 -18.72
CA LEU A 138 18.41 -8.66 -19.00
C LEU A 138 18.34 -9.19 -20.44
N ALA A 139 17.15 -9.57 -20.92
CA ALA A 139 16.96 -10.03 -22.30
C ALA A 139 17.34 -8.93 -23.31
N ILE A 140 16.92 -7.68 -23.06
CA ILE A 140 17.27 -6.53 -23.90
C ILE A 140 18.80 -6.30 -23.87
N PHE A 141 19.44 -6.43 -22.71
CA PHE A 141 20.89 -6.32 -22.58
C PHE A 141 21.62 -7.39 -23.39
N ILE A 142 21.19 -8.64 -23.27
CA ILE A 142 21.77 -9.77 -24.03
C ILE A 142 21.59 -9.54 -25.53
N MET A 143 20.40 -9.12 -25.99
CA MET A 143 20.18 -8.79 -27.40
C MET A 143 21.12 -7.68 -27.90
N GLY A 144 21.38 -6.68 -27.06
CA GLY A 144 22.36 -5.63 -27.37
C GLY A 144 23.78 -6.19 -27.58
N ILE A 145 24.23 -7.08 -26.71
CA ILE A 145 25.55 -7.74 -26.83
C ILE A 145 25.61 -8.62 -28.07
N VAL A 146 24.59 -9.41 -28.34
CA VAL A 146 24.53 -10.29 -29.53
C VAL A 146 24.56 -9.46 -30.81
N SER A 147 23.79 -8.36 -30.87
CA SER A 147 23.79 -7.44 -32.02
C SER A 147 25.17 -6.80 -32.22
N ALA A 148 25.85 -6.39 -31.16
CA ALA A 148 27.21 -5.84 -31.26
C ALA A 148 28.22 -6.89 -31.75
N ALA A 149 28.18 -8.09 -31.20
CA ALA A 149 29.10 -9.19 -31.55
C ALA A 149 28.90 -9.61 -33.02
N TYR A 150 27.66 -9.76 -33.46
CA TYR A 150 27.35 -10.10 -34.86
C TYR A 150 27.71 -8.97 -35.82
N GLY A 151 27.49 -7.70 -35.41
CA GLY A 151 27.93 -6.54 -36.20
C GLY A 151 29.45 -6.52 -36.37
N LEU A 152 30.23 -6.81 -35.32
CA LEU A 152 31.67 -6.90 -35.38
C LEU A 152 32.15 -8.07 -36.30
N TYR A 153 31.50 -9.21 -36.19
CA TYR A 153 31.77 -10.35 -37.07
C TYR A 153 31.52 -10.00 -38.55
N ALA A 154 30.40 -9.35 -38.85
CA ALA A 154 30.03 -8.93 -40.21
C ALA A 154 31.05 -7.94 -40.81
N VAL A 155 31.60 -7.02 -39.99
CA VAL A 155 32.67 -6.10 -40.41
C VAL A 155 33.96 -6.85 -40.72
N THR A 156 34.40 -7.79 -39.84
CA THR A 156 35.66 -8.51 -40.03
C THR A 156 35.64 -9.49 -41.18
N THR A 157 34.47 -10.05 -41.51
CA THR A 157 34.32 -11.00 -42.62
C THR A 157 33.89 -10.36 -43.94
N HIS A 158 33.71 -9.02 -43.96
CA HIS A 158 33.20 -8.24 -45.07
C HIS A 158 31.87 -8.79 -45.66
N THR A 159 31.08 -9.45 -44.81
CA THR A 159 29.78 -10.03 -45.19
C THR A 159 28.64 -9.07 -44.80
N GLY A 160 27.60 -9.00 -45.61
CA GLY A 160 26.34 -8.35 -45.22
C GLY A 160 26.11 -6.93 -45.70
N GLY A 161 26.90 -6.37 -46.61
CA GLY A 161 26.54 -5.19 -47.44
C GLY A 161 25.97 -3.98 -46.68
N GLY A 162 26.50 -3.61 -45.54
CA GLY A 162 26.04 -2.44 -44.78
C GLY A 162 25.06 -2.74 -43.63
N ILE A 163 24.57 -3.99 -43.48
CA ILE A 163 23.70 -4.42 -42.34
C ILE A 163 24.34 -4.17 -40.98
N TYR A 164 25.68 -4.18 -40.89
CA TYR A 164 26.39 -3.91 -39.64
C TYR A 164 26.10 -2.54 -39.06
N PHE A 165 25.79 -1.52 -39.85
CA PHE A 165 25.36 -0.22 -39.34
C PHE A 165 24.04 -0.30 -38.57
N ALA A 166 23.07 -1.06 -39.10
CA ALA A 166 21.82 -1.27 -38.41
C ALA A 166 22.03 -2.06 -37.08
N LEU A 167 22.88 -3.10 -37.14
CA LEU A 167 23.20 -3.92 -35.95
C LEU A 167 23.88 -3.11 -34.84
N PHE A 168 24.80 -2.22 -35.18
CA PHE A 168 25.40 -1.30 -34.20
C PHE A 168 24.39 -0.29 -33.69
N GLY A 169 23.47 0.22 -34.52
CA GLY A 169 22.36 1.07 -34.10
C GLY A 169 21.46 0.37 -33.09
N PHE A 170 21.04 -0.86 -33.35
CA PHE A 170 20.26 -1.67 -32.39
C PHE A 170 21.05 -1.96 -31.12
N ALA A 171 22.33 -2.34 -31.23
CA ALA A 171 23.18 -2.55 -30.06
C ALA A 171 23.26 -1.32 -29.17
N ALA A 172 23.48 -0.14 -29.76
CA ALA A 172 23.52 1.12 -29.02
C ALA A 172 22.22 1.41 -28.30
N ILE A 173 21.07 1.29 -28.98
CA ILE A 173 19.73 1.50 -28.38
C ILE A 173 19.49 0.52 -27.22
N PHE A 174 19.74 -0.77 -27.42
CA PHE A 174 19.46 -1.78 -26.40
C PHE A 174 20.40 -1.67 -25.20
N LEU A 175 21.68 -1.46 -25.40
CA LEU A 175 22.66 -1.30 -24.33
C LEU A 175 22.40 -0.02 -23.53
N PHE A 176 22.11 1.09 -24.20
CA PHE A 176 21.78 2.36 -23.52
C PHE A 176 20.49 2.25 -22.71
N SER A 177 19.44 1.65 -23.27
CA SER A 177 18.18 1.42 -22.57
C SER A 177 18.36 0.54 -21.34
N SER A 178 19.12 -0.55 -21.46
CA SER A 178 19.40 -1.47 -20.36
C SER A 178 20.25 -0.83 -19.26
N TYR A 179 21.26 -0.03 -19.63
CA TYR A 179 22.13 0.68 -18.70
C TYR A 179 21.34 1.61 -17.77
N ASN A 180 20.31 2.28 -18.27
CA ASN A 180 19.48 3.15 -17.46
C ASN A 180 18.44 2.40 -16.60
N MET A 181 17.95 1.26 -17.06
CA MET A 181 16.90 0.50 -16.36
C MET A 181 17.42 -0.31 -15.17
N LEU A 182 18.57 -0.96 -15.30
CA LEU A 182 19.11 -1.86 -14.28
C LEU A 182 19.54 -1.15 -12.99
N PRO A 183 20.37 -0.06 -13.04
CA PRO A 183 20.76 0.67 -11.84
C PRO A 183 19.58 1.35 -11.14
N THR A 184 18.64 1.92 -11.89
CA THR A 184 17.46 2.60 -11.35
C THR A 184 16.59 1.62 -10.56
N ALA A 185 16.35 0.42 -11.09
CA ALA A 185 15.59 -0.62 -10.41
C ALA A 185 16.28 -1.10 -9.13
N HIS A 186 17.61 -1.25 -9.14
CA HIS A 186 18.39 -1.64 -7.97
C HIS A 186 18.39 -0.57 -6.89
N ASN A 187 18.65 0.70 -7.26
CA ASN A 187 18.67 1.83 -6.35
C ASN A 187 17.31 2.07 -5.71
N ASN A 188 16.23 1.94 -6.47
CA ASN A 188 14.87 2.09 -5.96
C ASN A 188 14.53 0.98 -4.95
N HIS A 189 14.92 -0.27 -5.24
CA HIS A 189 14.73 -1.39 -4.30
C HIS A 189 15.50 -1.13 -2.99
N SER A 190 16.79 -0.78 -3.07
CA SER A 190 17.62 -0.47 -1.90
C SER A 190 17.05 0.71 -1.09
N ALA A 191 16.58 1.76 -1.75
CA ALA A 191 15.97 2.92 -1.08
C ALA A 191 14.68 2.56 -0.34
N ILE A 192 13.82 1.71 -0.94
CA ILE A 192 12.59 1.24 -0.31
C ILE A 192 12.91 0.39 0.93
N MET A 193 13.86 -0.54 0.83
CA MET A 193 14.26 -1.39 1.95
C MET A 193 14.86 -0.58 3.10
N LYS A 194 15.78 0.34 2.82
CA LYS A 194 16.37 1.25 3.82
C LYS A 194 15.33 2.13 4.50
N ARG A 195 14.33 2.60 3.74
CA ARG A 195 13.25 3.42 4.31
C ARG A 195 12.36 2.60 5.25
N ALA A 196 12.07 1.35 4.91
CA ALA A 196 11.30 0.46 5.79
C ALA A 196 12.07 0.13 7.07
N GLU A 197 13.36 -0.17 6.96
CA GLU A 197 14.25 -0.41 8.09
C GLU A 197 14.35 0.82 9.01
N LYS A 198 14.49 2.03 8.44
CA LYS A 198 14.53 3.28 9.20
C LYS A 198 13.22 3.54 9.94
N ALA A 199 12.08 3.32 9.29
CA ALA A 199 10.76 3.49 9.91
C ALA A 199 10.54 2.48 11.04
N GLU A 200 10.96 1.22 10.85
CA GLU A 200 10.89 0.18 11.88
C GLU A 200 11.81 0.50 13.06
N ALA A 201 13.04 0.97 12.81
CA ALA A 201 13.98 1.38 13.86
C ALA A 201 13.44 2.58 14.66
N ALA A 202 12.85 3.57 14.01
CA ALA A 202 12.23 4.72 14.68
C ALA A 202 11.04 4.29 15.56
N MET A 203 10.21 3.36 15.08
CA MET A 203 9.14 2.79 15.88
C MET A 203 9.67 1.95 17.03
N ALA A 204 10.69 1.13 16.81
CA ALA A 204 11.34 0.32 17.85
C ALA A 204 11.90 1.20 18.97
N GLU A 205 12.51 2.32 18.62
CA GLU A 205 13.00 3.28 19.62
C GLU A 205 11.86 3.94 20.40
N TYR A 206 10.76 4.29 19.73
CA TYR A 206 9.60 4.85 20.40
C TYR A 206 8.96 3.88 21.38
N VAL A 207 8.75 2.62 20.98
CA VAL A 207 8.09 1.62 21.85
C VAL A 207 8.96 1.16 23.02
N LYS A 208 10.29 1.35 23.00
CA LYS A 208 11.15 1.13 24.18
C LYS A 208 10.77 2.01 25.37
N HIS A 209 10.22 3.18 25.12
CA HIS A 209 9.82 4.14 26.15
C HIS A 209 8.35 3.94 26.58
N TYR A 210 7.78 2.77 26.29
CA TYR A 210 6.41 2.46 26.70
C TYR A 210 6.31 2.38 28.24
N PRO A 211 5.43 3.16 28.87
CA PRO A 211 5.43 3.33 30.33
C PRO A 211 5.00 2.11 31.14
N SER A 212 4.32 1.16 30.48
CA SER A 212 3.78 -0.04 31.16
C SER A 212 4.69 -1.28 31.01
N GLY A 213 5.97 -1.11 30.77
CA GLY A 213 6.95 -2.19 30.62
C GLY A 213 7.24 -2.55 29.15
N ALA A 214 7.36 -3.83 28.85
CA ALA A 214 7.59 -4.25 27.45
C ALA A 214 6.36 -3.99 26.59
N PHE A 215 6.57 -3.44 25.40
CA PHE A 215 5.49 -3.25 24.45
C PHE A 215 4.92 -4.61 23.99
N PRO A 216 3.59 -4.80 23.92
CA PRO A 216 2.97 -6.12 23.81
C PRO A 216 3.19 -6.82 22.47
N VAL A 217 3.63 -6.09 21.44
CA VAL A 217 3.87 -6.63 20.10
C VAL A 217 5.21 -6.17 19.52
N PRO A 218 5.81 -6.92 18.57
CA PRO A 218 7.01 -6.47 17.87
C PRO A 218 6.80 -5.12 17.16
N SER A 219 7.86 -4.29 17.09
CA SER A 219 7.83 -2.93 16.50
C SER A 219 7.21 -2.87 15.10
N ARG A 220 7.45 -3.87 14.26
CA ARG A 220 6.88 -3.97 12.91
C ARG A 220 5.35 -4.06 12.87
N TYR A 221 4.72 -4.49 13.97
CA TYR A 221 3.26 -4.57 14.12
C TYR A 221 2.70 -3.45 15.02
N ALA A 222 3.53 -2.54 15.48
CA ALA A 222 3.14 -1.43 16.34
C ALA A 222 2.35 -0.37 15.55
N HIS A 223 1.10 -0.69 15.26
CA HIS A 223 0.16 0.19 14.56
C HIS A 223 -1.23 0.11 15.21
N PRO A 224 -1.90 1.25 15.45
CA PRO A 224 -3.22 1.27 16.12
C PRO A 224 -4.26 0.34 15.47
N ILE A 225 -4.27 0.24 14.13
CA ILE A 225 -5.18 -0.66 13.41
C ILE A 225 -4.87 -2.13 13.70
N VAL A 226 -3.59 -2.53 13.79
CA VAL A 226 -3.20 -3.91 14.11
C VAL A 226 -3.64 -4.27 15.53
N LEU A 227 -3.37 -3.40 16.50
CA LEU A 227 -3.79 -3.58 17.89
C LEU A 227 -5.32 -3.68 18.01
N LYS A 228 -6.06 -2.86 17.26
CA LYS A 228 -7.52 -2.97 17.20
C LYS A 228 -7.97 -4.30 16.62
N GLN A 229 -7.35 -4.78 15.53
CA GLN A 229 -7.70 -6.09 14.96
C GLN A 229 -7.39 -7.25 15.91
N MET A 230 -6.32 -7.14 16.71
CA MET A 230 -6.00 -8.10 17.75
C MET A 230 -7.05 -8.08 18.86
N SER A 231 -7.46 -6.88 19.31
CA SER A 231 -8.54 -6.72 20.28
C SER A 231 -9.86 -7.29 19.76
N ASP A 232 -10.23 -6.97 18.50
CA ASP A 232 -11.40 -7.55 17.83
C ASP A 232 -11.32 -9.10 17.78
N ALA A 233 -10.13 -9.68 17.54
CA ALA A 233 -9.95 -11.13 17.52
C ALA A 233 -10.19 -11.78 18.90
N ILE A 234 -9.81 -11.11 19.98
CA ILE A 234 -10.05 -11.58 21.35
C ILE A 234 -11.55 -11.43 21.68
N GLU A 235 -12.14 -10.29 21.37
CA GLU A 235 -13.57 -10.03 21.57
C GLU A 235 -14.48 -11.00 20.78
N GLU A 236 -14.02 -11.50 19.64
CA GLU A 236 -14.70 -12.54 18.85
C GLU A 236 -14.41 -13.97 19.33
N GLY A 237 -13.66 -14.17 20.40
CA GLY A 237 -13.30 -15.49 20.95
C GLY A 237 -12.32 -16.30 20.10
N ARG A 238 -11.66 -15.68 19.12
CA ARG A 238 -10.67 -16.34 18.24
C ARG A 238 -9.27 -16.43 18.86
N ALA A 239 -9.05 -15.71 19.93
CA ALA A 239 -7.82 -15.71 20.72
C ALA A 239 -8.15 -15.30 22.16
N VAL A 240 -7.31 -15.70 23.10
CA VAL A 240 -7.44 -15.32 24.51
C VAL A 240 -6.28 -14.42 24.93
N THR A 241 -5.09 -14.71 24.39
CA THR A 241 -3.84 -14.02 24.72
C THR A 241 -3.37 -13.10 23.62
N VAL A 242 -2.51 -12.14 23.96
CA VAL A 242 -1.89 -11.22 22.97
C VAL A 242 -1.10 -11.98 21.88
N PRO A 243 -0.25 -12.99 22.17
CA PRO A 243 0.45 -13.75 21.15
C PRO A 243 -0.48 -14.50 20.20
N GLU A 244 -1.56 -15.12 20.73
CA GLU A 244 -2.56 -15.79 19.91
C GLU A 244 -3.28 -14.80 18.98
N ALA A 245 -3.66 -13.63 19.50
CA ALA A 245 -4.30 -12.59 18.72
C ALA A 245 -3.38 -12.07 17.60
N LEU A 246 -2.08 -11.93 17.87
CA LEU A 246 -1.11 -11.59 16.84
C LEU A 246 -1.06 -12.66 15.74
N THR A 247 -0.98 -13.92 16.12
CA THR A 247 -0.98 -15.06 15.17
C THR A 247 -2.25 -15.08 14.32
N ALA A 248 -3.41 -14.85 14.93
CA ALA A 248 -4.69 -14.79 14.24
C ALA A 248 -4.75 -13.65 13.20
N VAL A 249 -4.17 -12.49 13.52
CA VAL A 249 -4.06 -11.35 12.59
C VAL A 249 -3.05 -11.63 11.48
N GLU A 250 -1.88 -12.21 11.79
CA GLU A 250 -0.88 -12.59 10.78
C GLU A 250 -1.42 -13.57 9.74
N ASN A 251 -2.16 -14.58 10.18
CA ASN A 251 -2.77 -15.59 9.30
C ASN A 251 -3.84 -14.99 8.37
N ARG A 252 -4.47 -13.90 8.77
CA ARG A 252 -5.44 -13.18 7.94
C ARG A 252 -4.76 -12.28 6.89
N LEU A 253 -3.49 -11.92 7.10
CA LEU A 253 -2.73 -11.04 6.21
C LEU A 253 -1.90 -11.80 5.17
N LYS A 254 -1.77 -13.12 5.32
CA LYS A 254 -1.15 -14.03 4.34
C LYS A 254 -2.15 -14.42 3.26
#